data_dfa4b72b607a6d81fea0df9301d7cffc
#
_entry.id   dfa4b72b607a6d81fea0df9301d7cffc
#
_cell.length_a   1.000
_cell.length_b   1.000
_cell.length_c   1.000
_cell.angle_alpha   90.00
_cell.angle_beta   90.00
_cell.angle_gamma   90.00
#
_symmetry.space_group_name_H-M   'P 1'
#
loop_
_entity.id
_entity.type
_entity.pdbx_description
1 polymer ?
#
loop_
_entity_poly.entity_id
_entity_poly.type
_entity_poly.pdbx_seq_one_letter_code
_entity_poly.pdbx_strand_id
1 'polypeptide(L)'
;MKYKYLEINPSRILGLFDLFLRRLVVCCIYVALQSGASVDAADQVVTRNETLFGKIESVSTEAVQLLPRGSASAAREIGVSDVVMIQFSDEPQDLIEAKRRLVKNNFVGALEAIQQVDEDEIQSASVAVRGEYAYVRAVAGGHVAMGAAGKISSALSSIKNVIDQFTRSIHYYELLEVAGDLEQALGRYDEATSWYKKIAIGPPPMVVRAGRLKGDVLAAEGRHLEAITEFEKVQSVDLVGGFVEQEKMMACLGQAESLLSLGRFSEAASLIRTMLSGSHPEEVPIATTNVLLGNAYSLLGRSLAEMKQDQDALIAYLTVDLVYGDAPETHAEALFQLFQLWNSGGYPRRAEEVRKRLMKTYPQSTWATDLNPSTK
;
A
#
# COMPACT_ATOMS: atom_id res chain seq x y z
N MET A 1 -41.62 -28.34 4.07
CA MET A 1 -40.32 -27.60 4.11
C MET A 1 -39.33 -28.36 3.23
N LYS A 2 -39.07 -27.88 2.03
CA LYS A 2 -38.11 -28.51 1.10
C LYS A 2 -36.82 -27.69 1.15
N TYR A 3 -35.77 -28.29 1.68
CA TYR A 3 -34.42 -27.70 1.61
C TYR A 3 -33.92 -27.78 0.17
N LYS A 4 -33.69 -26.62 -0.48
CA LYS A 4 -32.93 -26.52 -1.72
C LYS A 4 -31.44 -26.59 -1.36
N TYR A 5 -30.78 -27.68 -1.68
CA TYR A 5 -29.34 -27.75 -1.68
C TYR A 5 -28.78 -26.79 -2.75
N LEU A 6 -27.95 -25.86 -2.36
CA LEU A 6 -27.13 -25.08 -3.29
C LEU A 6 -26.08 -26.02 -3.88
N GLU A 7 -26.21 -26.35 -5.15
CA GLU A 7 -25.15 -27.01 -5.92
C GLU A 7 -23.97 -26.06 -6.04
N ILE A 8 -22.90 -26.38 -5.30
CA ILE A 8 -21.62 -25.67 -5.41
C ILE A 8 -20.93 -26.20 -6.67
N ASN A 9 -20.72 -25.33 -7.65
CA ASN A 9 -20.08 -25.66 -8.91
C ASN A 9 -18.61 -26.11 -8.67
N PRO A 10 -18.23 -27.35 -9.07
CA PRO A 10 -16.91 -27.93 -8.81
C PRO A 10 -15.75 -27.14 -9.42
N SER A 11 -15.98 -26.37 -10.48
CA SER A 11 -14.94 -25.56 -11.11
C SER A 11 -14.43 -24.39 -10.24
N ARG A 12 -15.21 -23.94 -9.24
CA ARG A 12 -14.78 -22.92 -8.27
C ARG A 12 -13.90 -23.48 -7.15
N ILE A 13 -14.02 -24.79 -6.86
CA ILE A 13 -13.17 -25.47 -5.85
C ILE A 13 -11.78 -25.73 -6.42
N LEU A 14 -11.64 -26.01 -7.70
CA LEU A 14 -10.34 -26.19 -8.37
C LEU A 14 -9.50 -24.90 -8.39
N GLY A 15 -10.11 -23.72 -8.53
CA GLY A 15 -9.42 -22.44 -8.42
C GLY A 15 -8.84 -22.15 -7.04
N LEU A 16 -9.51 -22.60 -5.97
CA LEU A 16 -9.03 -22.46 -4.58
C LEU A 16 -7.83 -23.40 -4.28
N PHE A 17 -7.78 -24.59 -4.91
CA PHE A 17 -6.68 -25.53 -4.77
C PHE A 17 -5.41 -25.05 -5.49
N ASP A 18 -5.54 -24.41 -6.64
CA ASP A 18 -4.41 -23.82 -7.38
C ASP A 18 -3.81 -22.63 -6.61
N LEU A 19 -4.65 -21.82 -5.95
CA LEU A 19 -4.21 -20.74 -5.06
C LEU A 19 -3.44 -21.26 -3.83
N PHE A 20 -3.81 -22.44 -3.31
CA PHE A 20 -3.15 -23.06 -2.15
C PHE A 20 -1.78 -23.67 -2.52
N LEU A 21 -1.66 -24.25 -3.73
CA LEU A 21 -0.38 -24.77 -4.24
C LEU A 21 0.62 -23.63 -4.51
N ARG A 22 0.16 -22.50 -5.06
CA ARG A 22 1.00 -21.31 -5.31
C ARG A 22 1.52 -20.70 -4.01
N ARG A 23 0.76 -20.73 -2.90
CA ARG A 23 1.23 -20.32 -1.56
C ARG A 23 2.37 -21.20 -1.03
N LEU A 24 2.40 -22.49 -1.35
CA LEU A 24 3.47 -23.42 -0.93
C LEU A 24 4.79 -23.15 -1.68
N VAL A 25 4.75 -22.74 -2.94
CA VAL A 25 5.95 -22.41 -3.74
C VAL A 25 6.62 -21.13 -3.23
N VAL A 26 5.85 -20.13 -2.82
CA VAL A 26 6.38 -18.88 -2.23
C VAL A 26 7.03 -19.14 -0.87
N CYS A 27 6.48 -20.06 -0.04
CA CYS A 27 7.13 -20.47 1.22
C CYS A 27 8.46 -21.21 0.99
N CYS A 28 8.60 -22.01 -0.06
CA CYS A 28 9.84 -22.73 -0.35
C CYS A 28 10.98 -21.79 -0.80
N ILE A 29 10.69 -20.67 -1.43
CA ILE A 29 11.69 -19.65 -1.77
C ILE A 29 12.18 -18.92 -0.52
N TYR A 30 11.35 -18.79 0.52
CA TYR A 30 11.71 -18.16 1.80
C TYR A 30 12.65 -19.04 2.68
N VAL A 31 12.63 -20.36 2.51
CA VAL A 31 13.47 -21.30 3.30
C VAL A 31 14.88 -21.45 2.72
N ALA A 32 15.10 -21.16 1.44
CA ALA A 32 16.42 -21.24 0.80
C ALA A 32 17.40 -20.11 1.20
N LEU A 33 16.95 -19.11 1.94
CA LEU A 33 17.77 -17.96 2.40
C LEU A 33 18.45 -18.19 3.76
N GLN A 34 18.40 -19.40 4.35
CA GLN A 34 19.03 -19.70 5.64
C GLN A 34 20.29 -20.57 5.55
N SER A 35 20.80 -20.88 4.38
CA SER A 35 22.11 -21.54 4.28
C SER A 35 23.22 -20.50 4.32
N GLY A 36 23.87 -20.34 5.47
CA GLY A 36 25.04 -19.49 5.68
C GLY A 36 26.27 -19.97 4.89
N ALA A 37 26.31 -19.70 3.62
CA ALA A 37 27.53 -19.57 2.86
C ALA A 37 27.91 -18.08 2.90
N SER A 38 29.12 -17.74 3.27
CA SER A 38 29.68 -16.40 3.13
C SER A 38 29.78 -16.10 1.62
N VAL A 39 28.68 -15.70 1.05
CA VAL A 39 28.64 -15.09 -0.27
C VAL A 39 29.21 -13.70 -0.08
N ASP A 40 30.31 -13.37 -0.78
CA ASP A 40 30.77 -11.98 -0.86
C ASP A 40 29.54 -11.09 -1.02
N ALA A 41 29.38 -10.18 -0.07
CA ALA A 41 28.19 -9.36 0.01
C ALA A 41 28.06 -8.56 -1.30
N ALA A 42 27.04 -8.86 -2.10
CA ALA A 42 26.73 -8.12 -3.31
C ALA A 42 25.58 -7.17 -3.02
N ASP A 43 25.61 -6.04 -3.68
CA ASP A 43 24.43 -5.16 -3.65
C ASP A 43 23.22 -5.86 -4.24
N GLN A 44 22.04 -5.46 -3.81
CA GLN A 44 20.78 -6.04 -4.29
C GLN A 44 19.83 -4.92 -4.72
N VAL A 45 19.13 -5.16 -5.81
CA VAL A 45 17.98 -4.35 -6.22
C VAL A 45 16.76 -5.28 -6.26
N VAL A 46 15.85 -5.08 -5.33
CA VAL A 46 14.56 -5.77 -5.31
C VAL A 46 13.61 -4.98 -6.19
N THR A 47 13.14 -5.63 -7.23
CA THR A 47 12.11 -5.09 -8.12
C THR A 47 10.76 -5.73 -7.81
N ARG A 48 9.72 -5.28 -8.51
CA ARG A 48 8.38 -5.88 -8.41
C ARG A 48 8.35 -7.35 -8.83
N ASN A 49 9.25 -7.76 -9.72
CA ASN A 49 9.23 -9.08 -10.38
C ASN A 49 10.35 -9.99 -9.93
N GLU A 50 11.51 -9.44 -9.56
CA GLU A 50 12.72 -10.21 -9.28
C GLU A 50 13.66 -9.50 -8.30
N THR A 51 14.60 -10.24 -7.72
CA THR A 51 15.73 -9.65 -6.98
C THR A 51 17.00 -9.81 -7.83
N LEU A 52 17.65 -8.70 -8.09
CA LEU A 52 18.88 -8.62 -8.87
C LEU A 52 20.08 -8.45 -7.96
N PHE A 53 21.16 -9.17 -8.25
CA PHE A 53 22.40 -9.13 -7.48
C PHE A 53 23.55 -8.62 -8.36
N GLY A 54 24.33 -7.71 -7.82
CA GLY A 54 25.47 -7.14 -8.56
C GLY A 54 26.17 -6.05 -7.79
N LYS A 55 26.75 -5.11 -8.52
CA LYS A 55 27.30 -3.87 -7.98
C LYS A 55 26.46 -2.70 -8.45
N ILE A 56 25.92 -1.93 -7.53
CA ILE A 56 25.24 -0.68 -7.84
C ILE A 56 26.30 0.35 -8.23
N GLU A 57 26.35 0.74 -9.48
CA GLU A 57 27.32 1.72 -10.00
C GLU A 57 26.88 3.15 -9.78
N SER A 58 25.56 3.39 -9.93
CA SER A 58 24.97 4.70 -9.67
C SER A 58 23.50 4.60 -9.33
N VAL A 59 23.04 5.59 -8.57
CA VAL A 59 21.64 5.82 -8.21
C VAL A 59 21.26 7.24 -8.59
N SER A 60 20.12 7.40 -9.21
CA SER A 60 19.51 8.68 -9.53
C SER A 60 18.04 8.69 -9.10
N THR A 61 17.37 9.83 -9.26
CA THR A 61 15.92 9.93 -9.02
C THR A 61 15.09 9.12 -10.03
N GLU A 62 15.66 8.74 -11.17
CA GLU A 62 14.95 8.08 -12.25
C GLU A 62 15.26 6.59 -12.36
N ALA A 63 16.49 6.18 -12.02
CA ALA A 63 16.94 4.81 -12.19
C ALA A 63 18.12 4.43 -11.31
N VAL A 64 18.31 3.11 -11.16
CA VAL A 64 19.49 2.46 -10.60
C VAL A 64 20.26 1.76 -11.73
N GLN A 65 21.58 1.98 -11.79
CA GLN A 65 22.48 1.27 -12.68
C GLN A 65 23.14 0.12 -11.91
N LEU A 66 22.81 -1.12 -12.25
CA LEU A 66 23.34 -2.32 -11.62
C LEU A 66 24.21 -3.10 -12.59
N LEU A 67 25.48 -3.33 -12.25
CA LEU A 67 26.35 -4.26 -12.96
C LEU A 67 26.10 -5.69 -12.43
N PRO A 68 25.47 -6.60 -13.20
CA PRO A 68 25.12 -7.92 -12.72
C PRO A 68 26.36 -8.76 -12.36
N ARG A 69 26.25 -9.58 -11.31
CA ARG A 69 27.35 -10.45 -10.87
C ARG A 69 27.70 -11.49 -11.93
N GLY A 70 29.00 -11.63 -12.21
CA GLY A 70 29.49 -12.64 -13.15
C GLY A 70 29.25 -12.33 -14.62
N SER A 71 28.79 -11.14 -14.94
CA SER A 71 28.55 -10.72 -16.33
C SER A 71 29.67 -9.78 -16.81
N ALA A 72 30.14 -10.02 -18.03
CA ALA A 72 30.97 -9.07 -18.80
C ALA A 72 30.09 -8.04 -19.55
N SER A 73 28.79 -8.04 -19.31
CA SER A 73 27.80 -7.18 -19.97
C SER A 73 27.76 -5.77 -19.35
N ALA A 74 27.19 -4.84 -20.10
CA ALA A 74 26.94 -3.50 -19.64
C ALA A 74 26.01 -3.48 -18.40
N ALA A 75 26.09 -2.41 -17.59
CA ALA A 75 25.19 -2.20 -16.47
C ALA A 75 23.73 -2.24 -16.95
N ARG A 76 22.86 -2.83 -16.13
CA ARG A 76 21.41 -2.86 -16.36
C ARG A 76 20.79 -1.63 -15.69
N GLU A 77 20.02 -0.90 -16.45
CA GLU A 77 19.20 0.19 -15.94
C GLU A 77 17.86 -0.33 -15.41
N ILE A 78 17.51 0.08 -14.19
CA ILE A 78 16.27 -0.29 -13.52
C ILE A 78 15.54 1.00 -13.16
N GLY A 79 14.40 1.26 -13.80
CA GLY A 79 13.63 2.48 -13.60
C GLY A 79 13.05 2.58 -12.17
N VAL A 80 12.90 3.81 -11.67
CA VAL A 80 12.40 4.10 -10.32
C VAL A 80 11.04 3.44 -10.02
N SER A 81 10.18 3.32 -11.02
CA SER A 81 8.86 2.67 -10.88
C SER A 81 8.94 1.16 -10.61
N ASP A 82 10.04 0.53 -10.98
CA ASP A 82 10.23 -0.92 -10.79
C ASP A 82 10.98 -1.25 -9.50
N VAL A 83 11.73 -0.30 -8.94
CA VAL A 83 12.49 -0.48 -7.72
C VAL A 83 11.55 -0.50 -6.50
N VAL A 84 11.61 -1.59 -5.73
CA VAL A 84 10.92 -1.73 -4.44
C VAL A 84 11.86 -1.45 -3.27
N MET A 85 13.09 -1.92 -3.36
CA MET A 85 14.12 -1.73 -2.35
C MET A 85 15.50 -1.90 -2.98
N ILE A 86 16.45 -1.08 -2.58
CA ILE A 86 17.87 -1.30 -2.84
C ILE A 86 18.55 -1.72 -1.53
N GLN A 87 19.61 -2.50 -1.62
CA GLN A 87 20.42 -2.89 -0.47
C GLN A 87 21.88 -2.85 -0.89
N PHE A 88 22.69 -2.09 -0.18
CA PHE A 88 24.13 -2.07 -0.38
C PHE A 88 24.81 -3.16 0.44
N SER A 89 25.92 -3.66 -0.05
CA SER A 89 26.66 -4.75 0.59
C SER A 89 27.26 -4.40 1.95
N ASP A 90 27.43 -3.11 2.23
CA ASP A 90 27.97 -2.53 3.47
C ASP A 90 26.87 -1.99 4.42
N GLU A 91 25.59 -2.30 4.16
CA GLU A 91 24.51 -1.86 5.03
C GLU A 91 24.45 -2.63 6.36
N PRO A 92 24.25 -1.93 7.50
CA PRO A 92 23.92 -2.56 8.78
C PRO A 92 22.66 -3.43 8.70
N GLN A 93 22.68 -4.57 9.42
CA GLN A 93 21.54 -5.51 9.40
C GLN A 93 20.23 -4.89 9.91
N ASP A 94 20.32 -4.02 10.93
CA ASP A 94 19.14 -3.34 11.48
C ASP A 94 18.56 -2.32 10.48
N LEU A 95 19.38 -1.69 9.63
CA LEU A 95 18.90 -0.86 8.53
C LEU A 95 18.17 -1.70 7.47
N ILE A 96 18.73 -2.86 7.12
CA ILE A 96 18.07 -3.78 6.17
C ILE A 96 16.72 -4.23 6.71
N GLU A 97 16.65 -4.57 8.00
CA GLU A 97 15.38 -4.97 8.64
C GLU A 97 14.39 -3.80 8.69
N ALA A 98 14.84 -2.58 8.98
CA ALA A 98 14.00 -1.39 8.96
C ALA A 98 13.39 -1.15 7.56
N LYS A 99 14.19 -1.29 6.50
CA LYS A 99 13.74 -1.20 5.10
C LYS A 99 12.70 -2.26 4.76
N ARG A 100 12.92 -3.52 5.18
CA ARG A 100 11.94 -4.61 4.98
C ARG A 100 10.60 -4.34 5.67
N ARG A 101 10.64 -3.75 6.86
CA ARG A 101 9.42 -3.34 7.58
C ARG A 101 8.73 -2.18 6.89
N LEU A 102 9.50 -1.20 6.39
CA LEU A 102 8.98 -0.06 5.63
C LEU A 102 8.22 -0.54 4.38
N VAL A 103 8.81 -1.42 3.56
CA VAL A 103 8.17 -2.01 2.38
C VAL A 103 6.87 -2.75 2.70
N LYS A 104 6.73 -3.26 3.94
CA LYS A 104 5.50 -3.90 4.43
C LYS A 104 4.52 -2.93 5.08
N ASN A 105 4.73 -1.63 4.97
CA ASN A 105 3.97 -0.57 5.63
C ASN A 105 3.93 -0.69 7.18
N ASN A 106 4.88 -1.42 7.78
CA ASN A 106 5.06 -1.49 9.23
C ASN A 106 5.96 -0.32 9.69
N PHE A 107 5.41 0.89 9.66
CA PHE A 107 6.15 2.13 9.95
C PHE A 107 6.65 2.20 11.38
N VAL A 108 5.85 1.76 12.36
CA VAL A 108 6.26 1.72 13.76
C VAL A 108 7.43 0.75 13.94
N GLY A 109 7.29 -0.47 13.41
CA GLY A 109 8.37 -1.45 13.46
C GLY A 109 9.62 -1.02 12.69
N ALA A 110 9.49 -0.25 11.60
CA ALA A 110 10.62 0.32 10.88
C ALA A 110 11.37 1.35 11.76
N LEU A 111 10.65 2.20 12.50
CA LEU A 111 11.26 3.14 13.45
C LEU A 111 11.93 2.42 14.62
N GLU A 112 11.36 1.35 15.14
CA GLU A 112 11.98 0.53 16.19
C GLU A 112 13.29 -0.10 15.70
N ALA A 113 13.33 -0.64 14.49
CA ALA A 113 14.53 -1.22 13.90
C ALA A 113 15.60 -0.15 13.64
N ILE A 114 15.21 1.01 13.09
CA ILE A 114 16.17 2.09 12.80
C ILE A 114 16.83 2.66 14.06
N GLN A 115 16.17 2.59 15.22
CA GLN A 115 16.72 3.01 16.51
C GLN A 115 17.80 2.06 17.05
N GLN A 116 17.88 0.83 16.53
CA GLN A 116 18.91 -0.14 16.90
C GLN A 116 20.19 0.03 16.09
N VAL A 117 20.13 0.79 14.99
CA VAL A 117 21.31 1.04 14.14
C VAL A 117 22.31 1.91 14.89
N ASP A 118 23.56 1.47 14.90
CA ASP A 118 24.66 2.21 15.52
C ASP A 118 24.93 3.51 14.73
N GLU A 119 24.84 4.66 15.39
CA GLU A 119 25.03 5.95 14.76
C GLU A 119 26.49 6.14 14.27
N ASP A 120 27.48 5.61 14.98
CA ASP A 120 28.89 5.69 14.58
C ASP A 120 29.13 4.83 13.32
N GLU A 121 28.48 3.66 13.20
CA GLU A 121 28.52 2.84 12.01
C GLU A 121 27.93 3.60 10.81
N ILE A 122 26.79 4.27 10.98
CA ILE A 122 26.16 5.08 9.91
C ILE A 122 27.03 6.28 9.53
N GLN A 123 27.65 6.97 10.49
CA GLN A 123 28.51 8.12 10.18
C GLN A 123 29.73 7.73 9.33
N SER A 124 30.25 6.52 9.56
CA SER A 124 31.41 5.98 8.82
C SER A 124 31.01 5.32 7.50
N ALA A 125 29.71 5.03 7.29
CA ALA A 125 29.19 4.38 6.09
C ALA A 125 29.27 5.27 4.84
N SER A 126 29.06 4.65 3.66
CA SER A 126 28.98 5.37 2.39
C SER A 126 27.86 6.42 2.39
N VAL A 127 27.98 7.41 1.52
CA VAL A 127 26.92 8.44 1.35
C VAL A 127 25.58 7.79 0.97
N ALA A 128 25.65 6.72 0.19
CA ALA A 128 24.46 5.97 -0.22
C ALA A 128 23.75 5.32 0.98
N VAL A 129 24.49 4.61 1.84
CA VAL A 129 23.95 3.98 3.05
C VAL A 129 23.40 5.02 4.03
N ARG A 130 24.09 6.16 4.20
CA ARG A 130 23.56 7.28 5.00
C ARG A 130 22.24 7.83 4.42
N GLY A 131 22.12 7.87 3.09
CA GLY A 131 20.91 8.28 2.41
C GLY A 131 19.75 7.33 2.69
N GLU A 132 19.99 6.01 2.63
CA GLU A 132 19.00 4.99 2.96
C GLU A 132 18.54 5.08 4.43
N TYR A 133 19.48 5.25 5.36
CA TYR A 133 19.15 5.46 6.77
C TYR A 133 18.24 6.68 6.98
N ALA A 134 18.63 7.81 6.39
CA ALA A 134 17.87 9.06 6.49
C ALA A 134 16.49 8.95 5.87
N TYR A 135 16.38 8.28 4.72
CA TYR A 135 15.13 8.01 4.02
C TYR A 135 14.18 7.17 4.90
N VAL A 136 14.62 6.01 5.38
CA VAL A 136 13.77 5.13 6.20
C VAL A 136 13.25 5.86 7.43
N ARG A 137 14.13 6.58 8.13
CA ARG A 137 13.77 7.36 9.32
C ARG A 137 12.75 8.45 9.01
N ALA A 138 12.93 9.16 7.91
CA ALA A 138 12.03 10.26 7.50
C ALA A 138 10.67 9.77 7.07
N VAL A 139 10.60 8.74 6.21
CA VAL A 139 9.34 8.21 5.67
C VAL A 139 8.56 7.49 6.76
N ALA A 140 9.17 6.59 7.52
CA ALA A 140 8.49 5.91 8.62
C ALA A 140 8.01 6.92 9.68
N GLY A 141 8.85 7.92 10.02
CA GLY A 141 8.49 9.02 10.91
C GLY A 141 7.33 9.86 10.39
N GLY A 142 7.31 10.13 9.08
CA GLY A 142 6.22 10.83 8.40
C GLY A 142 4.88 10.12 8.54
N HIS A 143 4.83 8.85 8.18
CA HIS A 143 3.60 8.05 8.30
C HIS A 143 3.10 7.92 9.74
N VAL A 144 3.99 7.69 10.70
CA VAL A 144 3.60 7.65 12.13
C VAL A 144 3.10 9.02 12.62
N ALA A 145 3.66 10.12 12.11
CA ALA A 145 3.25 11.48 12.49
C ALA A 145 1.85 11.85 12.00
N MET A 146 1.37 11.26 10.89
CA MET A 146 0.00 11.50 10.38
C MET A 146 -1.08 11.17 11.42
N GLY A 147 -0.83 10.18 12.29
CA GLY A 147 -1.71 9.86 13.43
C GLY A 147 -1.56 10.79 14.64
N ALA A 148 -0.67 11.80 14.61
CA ALA A 148 -0.37 12.67 15.75
C ALA A 148 -0.05 14.09 15.27
N ALA A 149 -1.09 14.93 15.14
CA ALA A 149 -1.01 16.27 14.55
C ALA A 149 0.16 17.14 15.08
N GLY A 150 0.49 17.02 16.37
CA GLY A 150 1.62 17.76 16.97
C GLY A 150 3.02 17.34 16.46
N LYS A 151 3.14 16.21 15.73
CA LYS A 151 4.40 15.70 15.20
C LYS A 151 4.60 15.97 13.70
N ILE A 152 3.55 16.38 13.00
CA ILE A 152 3.58 16.54 11.52
C ILE A 152 4.63 17.56 11.09
N SER A 153 4.71 18.72 11.74
CA SER A 153 5.66 19.78 11.34
C SER A 153 7.12 19.33 11.48
N SER A 154 7.46 18.55 12.52
CA SER A 154 8.82 18.02 12.69
C SER A 154 9.13 16.93 11.66
N ALA A 155 8.18 16.07 11.36
CA ALA A 155 8.31 15.05 10.31
C ALA A 155 8.52 15.68 8.93
N LEU A 156 7.72 16.70 8.59
CA LEU A 156 7.87 17.46 7.35
C LEU A 156 9.26 18.12 7.23
N SER A 157 9.77 18.70 8.32
CA SER A 157 11.14 19.26 8.36
C SER A 157 12.18 18.18 8.12
N SER A 158 12.02 17.00 8.72
CA SER A 158 12.92 15.86 8.50
C SER A 158 12.95 15.43 7.05
N ILE A 159 11.78 15.30 6.40
CA ILE A 159 11.67 14.94 4.98
C ILE A 159 12.34 15.99 4.09
N LYS A 160 12.08 17.28 4.33
CA LYS A 160 12.74 18.37 3.58
C LYS A 160 14.27 18.28 3.68
N ASN A 161 14.80 18.04 4.87
CA ASN A 161 16.24 17.87 5.06
C ASN A 161 16.81 16.69 4.27
N VAL A 162 16.10 15.56 4.20
CA VAL A 162 16.54 14.40 3.41
C VAL A 162 16.53 14.71 1.92
N ILE A 163 15.49 15.39 1.41
CA ILE A 163 15.40 15.82 0.01
C ILE A 163 16.56 16.74 -0.35
N ASP A 164 16.91 17.68 0.53
CA ASP A 164 17.96 18.67 0.28
C ASP A 164 19.37 18.05 0.35
N GLN A 165 19.58 17.07 1.25
CA GLN A 165 20.88 16.41 1.44
C GLN A 165 21.14 15.32 0.40
N PHE A 166 20.10 14.58 -0.03
CA PHE A 166 20.21 13.42 -0.90
C PHE A 166 19.44 13.61 -2.22
N THR A 167 19.81 14.63 -2.96
CA THR A 167 19.14 15.09 -4.20
C THR A 167 19.09 14.06 -5.34
N ARG A 168 19.91 12.99 -5.25
CA ARG A 168 19.94 11.88 -6.23
C ARG A 168 19.38 10.57 -5.68
N SER A 169 18.58 10.64 -4.61
CA SER A 169 17.97 9.44 -4.04
C SER A 169 16.93 8.85 -4.98
N ILE A 170 16.94 7.52 -5.13
CA ILE A 170 15.88 6.78 -5.83
C ILE A 170 14.52 6.98 -5.14
N HIS A 171 14.51 7.34 -3.86
CA HIS A 171 13.33 7.58 -3.03
C HIS A 171 12.78 9.01 -3.15
N TYR A 172 13.34 9.83 -4.05
CA TYR A 172 12.97 11.25 -4.18
C TYR A 172 11.47 11.46 -4.34
N TYR A 173 10.82 10.71 -5.22
CA TYR A 173 9.38 10.87 -5.48
C TYR A 173 8.51 10.40 -4.31
N GLU A 174 8.94 9.38 -3.58
CA GLU A 174 8.24 8.93 -2.37
C GLU A 174 8.36 9.97 -1.25
N LEU A 175 9.53 10.57 -1.08
CA LEU A 175 9.73 11.67 -0.12
C LEU A 175 8.83 12.86 -0.45
N LEU A 176 8.67 13.22 -1.74
CA LEU A 176 7.75 14.27 -2.17
C LEU A 176 6.29 13.92 -1.86
N GLU A 177 5.89 12.65 -2.08
CA GLU A 177 4.55 12.18 -1.76
C GLU A 177 4.27 12.28 -0.27
N VAL A 178 5.13 11.73 0.58
CA VAL A 178 4.95 11.79 2.04
C VAL A 178 4.97 13.24 2.55
N ALA A 179 5.76 14.14 1.94
CA ALA A 179 5.69 15.57 2.27
C ALA A 179 4.32 16.18 1.93
N GLY A 180 3.76 15.82 0.77
CA GLY A 180 2.42 16.24 0.37
C GLY A 180 1.33 15.68 1.28
N ASP A 181 1.42 14.40 1.63
CA ASP A 181 0.48 13.72 2.54
C ASP A 181 0.46 14.37 3.93
N LEU A 182 1.62 14.77 4.44
CA LEU A 182 1.74 15.48 5.71
C LEU A 182 1.10 16.88 5.65
N GLU A 183 1.27 17.61 4.55
CA GLU A 183 0.58 18.92 4.36
C GLU A 183 -0.93 18.72 4.22
N GLN A 184 -1.37 17.68 3.51
CA GLN A 184 -2.79 17.32 3.40
C GLN A 184 -3.40 16.97 4.77
N ALA A 185 -2.68 16.22 5.61
CA ALA A 185 -3.10 15.89 6.98
C ALA A 185 -3.25 17.15 7.86
N LEU A 186 -2.58 18.24 7.54
CA LEU A 186 -2.77 19.55 8.15
C LEU A 186 -3.89 20.38 7.50
N GLY A 187 -4.58 19.87 6.48
CA GLY A 187 -5.56 20.60 5.69
C GLY A 187 -4.95 21.66 4.75
N ARG A 188 -3.65 21.58 4.47
CA ARG A 188 -2.91 22.50 3.61
C ARG A 188 -2.86 21.96 2.18
N TYR A 189 -3.98 21.98 1.51
CA TYR A 189 -4.16 21.32 0.21
C TYR A 189 -3.34 21.98 -0.93
N ASP A 190 -3.14 23.29 -0.90
CA ASP A 190 -2.32 23.99 -1.88
C ASP A 190 -0.85 23.60 -1.76
N GLU A 191 -0.34 23.48 -0.53
CA GLU A 191 1.02 23.03 -0.26
C GLU A 191 1.20 21.56 -0.66
N ALA A 192 0.24 20.69 -0.34
CA ALA A 192 0.24 19.29 -0.79
C ALA A 192 0.31 19.21 -2.32
N THR A 193 -0.55 19.97 -3.01
CA THR A 193 -0.56 20.05 -4.47
C THR A 193 0.80 20.54 -5.01
N SER A 194 1.46 21.46 -4.32
CA SER A 194 2.79 21.95 -4.72
C SER A 194 3.87 20.88 -4.65
N TRP A 195 3.79 19.94 -3.67
CA TRP A 195 4.67 18.79 -3.61
C TRP A 195 4.39 17.79 -4.73
N TYR A 196 3.14 17.46 -5.00
CA TYR A 196 2.76 16.51 -6.05
C TYR A 196 3.06 17.03 -7.47
N LYS A 197 3.02 18.34 -7.71
CA LYS A 197 3.49 18.95 -8.97
C LYS A 197 4.96 18.65 -9.26
N LYS A 198 5.81 18.49 -8.24
CA LYS A 198 7.20 18.09 -8.43
C LYS A 198 7.32 16.64 -8.91
N ILE A 199 6.41 15.76 -8.47
CA ILE A 199 6.33 14.37 -8.95
C ILE A 199 5.95 14.35 -10.43
N ALA A 200 5.07 15.24 -10.86
CA ALA A 200 4.61 15.34 -12.25
C ALA A 200 5.71 15.76 -13.27
N ILE A 201 6.88 16.19 -12.80
CA ILE A 201 8.03 16.50 -13.66
C ILE A 201 8.88 15.25 -13.93
N GLY A 202 8.64 14.17 -13.19
CA GLY A 202 9.39 12.91 -13.27
C GLY A 202 9.09 12.07 -14.51
N PRO A 203 9.62 10.82 -14.55
CA PRO A 203 9.35 9.86 -15.61
C PRO A 203 7.85 9.59 -15.79
N PRO A 204 7.41 9.08 -16.96
CA PRO A 204 5.98 8.88 -17.25
C PRO A 204 5.19 8.12 -16.16
N PRO A 205 5.69 7.06 -15.51
CA PRO A 205 4.97 6.42 -14.40
C PRO A 205 4.75 7.37 -13.21
N MET A 206 5.67 8.28 -12.93
CA MET A 206 5.53 9.27 -11.84
C MET A 206 4.48 10.33 -12.18
N VAL A 207 4.33 10.68 -13.45
CA VAL A 207 3.24 11.57 -13.93
C VAL A 207 1.88 10.92 -13.64
N VAL A 208 1.73 9.61 -13.85
CA VAL A 208 0.50 8.87 -13.53
C VAL A 208 0.21 8.94 -12.01
N ARG A 209 1.23 8.71 -11.19
CA ARG A 209 1.15 8.84 -9.73
C ARG A 209 0.72 10.25 -9.30
N ALA A 210 1.35 11.27 -9.86
CA ALA A 210 1.00 12.66 -9.57
C ALA A 210 -0.46 13.00 -9.93
N GLY A 211 -0.98 12.43 -11.02
CA GLY A 211 -2.38 12.56 -11.40
C GLY A 211 -3.34 11.96 -10.37
N ARG A 212 -3.02 10.76 -9.86
CA ARG A 212 -3.80 10.12 -8.78
C ARG A 212 -3.77 10.98 -7.50
N LEU A 213 -2.59 11.40 -7.05
CA LEU A 213 -2.42 12.22 -5.86
C LEU A 213 -3.18 13.56 -5.95
N LYS A 214 -3.23 14.15 -7.16
CA LYS A 214 -4.07 15.33 -7.40
C LYS A 214 -5.56 15.01 -7.20
N GLY A 215 -6.02 13.85 -7.68
CA GLY A 215 -7.39 13.39 -7.43
C GLY A 215 -7.67 13.22 -5.94
N ASP A 216 -6.73 12.63 -5.19
CA ASP A 216 -6.85 12.42 -3.75
C ASP A 216 -6.98 13.75 -2.98
N VAL A 217 -6.19 14.78 -3.32
CA VAL A 217 -6.31 16.12 -2.74
C VAL A 217 -7.69 16.73 -3.03
N LEU A 218 -8.13 16.66 -4.28
CA LEU A 218 -9.45 17.20 -4.65
C LEU A 218 -10.59 16.51 -3.90
N ALA A 219 -10.49 15.20 -3.71
CA ALA A 219 -11.45 14.45 -2.91
C ALA A 219 -11.41 14.87 -1.44
N ALA A 220 -10.23 15.08 -0.86
CA ALA A 220 -10.05 15.55 0.51
C ALA A 220 -10.57 16.98 0.72
N GLU A 221 -10.50 17.85 -0.30
CA GLU A 221 -11.14 19.17 -0.33
C GLU A 221 -12.68 19.11 -0.47
N GLY A 222 -13.27 17.92 -0.67
CA GLY A 222 -14.69 17.76 -0.96
C GLY A 222 -15.08 18.07 -2.43
N ARG A 223 -14.11 18.29 -3.31
CA ARG A 223 -14.30 18.57 -4.75
C ARG A 223 -14.44 17.28 -5.55
N HIS A 224 -15.37 16.42 -5.13
CA HIS A 224 -15.50 15.04 -5.62
C HIS A 224 -15.73 14.93 -7.14
N LEU A 225 -16.44 15.86 -7.79
CA LEU A 225 -16.63 15.83 -9.25
C LEU A 225 -15.31 16.07 -10.00
N GLU A 226 -14.49 16.96 -9.49
CA GLU A 226 -13.17 17.24 -10.08
C GLU A 226 -12.20 16.09 -9.80
N ALA A 227 -12.25 15.50 -8.59
CA ALA A 227 -11.49 14.32 -8.25
C ALA A 227 -11.80 13.15 -9.20
N ILE A 228 -13.08 12.85 -9.45
CA ILE A 228 -13.52 11.84 -10.42
C ILE A 228 -12.88 12.08 -11.79
N THR A 229 -12.91 13.33 -12.27
CA THR A 229 -12.32 13.68 -13.56
C THR A 229 -10.81 13.42 -13.62
N GLU A 230 -10.07 13.69 -12.53
CA GLU A 230 -8.63 13.40 -12.49
C GLU A 230 -8.36 11.89 -12.40
N PHE A 231 -9.14 11.14 -11.62
CA PHE A 231 -9.01 9.68 -11.56
C PHE A 231 -9.32 9.01 -12.92
N GLU A 232 -10.31 9.49 -13.67
CA GLU A 232 -10.62 9.00 -15.01
C GLU A 232 -9.46 9.23 -15.98
N LYS A 233 -8.78 10.38 -15.91
CA LYS A 233 -7.56 10.63 -16.69
C LYS A 233 -6.48 9.61 -16.38
N VAL A 234 -6.22 9.31 -15.10
CA VAL A 234 -5.24 8.30 -14.68
C VAL A 234 -5.57 6.93 -15.24
N GLN A 235 -6.83 6.52 -15.17
CA GLN A 235 -7.28 5.23 -15.67
C GLN A 235 -7.18 5.11 -17.20
N SER A 236 -7.31 6.23 -17.92
CA SER A 236 -7.24 6.28 -19.40
C SER A 236 -5.82 6.34 -19.97
N VAL A 237 -4.78 6.41 -19.11
CA VAL A 237 -3.39 6.49 -19.57
C VAL A 237 -2.99 5.22 -20.30
N ASP A 238 -2.45 5.35 -21.52
CA ASP A 238 -1.92 4.24 -22.32
C ASP A 238 -0.45 3.97 -21.96
N LEU A 239 -0.22 3.58 -20.69
CA LEU A 239 1.06 3.06 -20.21
C LEU A 239 0.80 1.71 -19.54
N VAL A 240 1.78 0.81 -19.65
CA VAL A 240 1.75 -0.53 -19.05
C VAL A 240 2.84 -0.69 -18.00
N GLY A 241 2.72 -1.69 -17.16
CA GLY A 241 3.67 -2.03 -16.10
C GLY A 241 3.02 -2.07 -14.73
N GLY A 242 3.52 -2.93 -13.85
CA GLY A 242 2.90 -3.21 -12.55
C GLY A 242 2.71 -1.97 -11.68
N PHE A 243 3.63 -1.01 -11.75
CA PHE A 243 3.47 0.27 -11.05
C PHE A 243 2.29 1.08 -11.56
N VAL A 244 2.18 1.23 -12.88
CA VAL A 244 1.11 2.01 -13.53
C VAL A 244 -0.25 1.37 -13.26
N GLU A 245 -0.34 0.05 -13.35
CA GLU A 245 -1.59 -0.67 -13.07
C GLU A 245 -2.00 -0.53 -11.59
N GLN A 246 -1.04 -0.53 -10.68
CA GLN A 246 -1.30 -0.23 -9.26
C GLN A 246 -1.88 1.18 -9.10
N GLU A 247 -1.31 2.20 -9.74
CA GLU A 247 -1.81 3.58 -9.67
C GLU A 247 -3.22 3.71 -10.28
N LYS A 248 -3.51 3.00 -11.39
CA LYS A 248 -4.85 2.94 -11.99
C LYS A 248 -5.87 2.27 -11.04
N MET A 249 -5.49 1.18 -10.37
CA MET A 249 -6.36 0.53 -9.37
C MET A 249 -6.65 1.49 -8.21
N MET A 250 -5.64 2.18 -7.68
CA MET A 250 -5.82 3.18 -6.62
C MET A 250 -6.70 4.34 -7.07
N ALA A 251 -6.52 4.85 -8.30
CA ALA A 251 -7.39 5.86 -8.87
C ALA A 251 -8.84 5.39 -9.01
N CYS A 252 -9.07 4.12 -9.38
CA CYS A 252 -10.41 3.52 -9.42
C CYS A 252 -11.07 3.50 -8.02
N LEU A 253 -10.30 3.16 -6.97
CA LEU A 253 -10.79 3.18 -5.60
C LEU A 253 -11.12 4.62 -5.14
N GLY A 254 -10.26 5.60 -5.42
CA GLY A 254 -10.50 7.02 -5.12
C GLY A 254 -11.74 7.57 -5.86
N GLN A 255 -11.93 7.17 -7.12
CA GLN A 255 -13.13 7.51 -7.88
C GLN A 255 -14.40 6.92 -7.24
N ALA A 256 -14.35 5.64 -6.85
CA ALA A 256 -15.48 4.98 -6.20
C ALA A 256 -15.84 5.64 -4.86
N GLU A 257 -14.83 6.04 -4.08
CA GLU A 257 -15.05 6.75 -2.82
C GLU A 257 -15.66 8.14 -3.04
N SER A 258 -15.21 8.87 -4.07
CA SER A 258 -15.79 10.14 -4.47
C SER A 258 -17.24 9.98 -4.94
N LEU A 259 -17.58 8.91 -5.68
CA LEU A 259 -18.95 8.58 -6.06
C LEU A 259 -19.83 8.28 -4.85
N LEU A 260 -19.31 7.52 -3.86
CA LEU A 260 -19.99 7.26 -2.59
C LEU A 260 -20.30 8.57 -1.85
N SER A 261 -19.33 9.47 -1.75
CA SER A 261 -19.48 10.78 -1.10
C SER A 261 -20.55 11.65 -1.77
N LEU A 262 -20.76 11.47 -3.08
CA LEU A 262 -21.82 12.14 -3.86
C LEU A 262 -23.18 11.42 -3.80
N GLY A 263 -23.30 10.30 -3.08
CA GLY A 263 -24.51 9.47 -3.05
C GLY A 263 -24.77 8.67 -4.34
N ARG A 264 -23.77 8.57 -5.24
CA ARG A 264 -23.86 7.84 -6.51
C ARG A 264 -23.52 6.35 -6.33
N PHE A 265 -24.22 5.70 -5.40
CA PHE A 265 -23.89 4.35 -4.91
C PHE A 265 -23.90 3.26 -6.00
N SER A 266 -24.86 3.33 -6.92
CA SER A 266 -24.96 2.37 -8.03
C SER A 266 -23.78 2.46 -8.99
N GLU A 267 -23.29 3.67 -9.24
CA GLU A 267 -22.15 3.89 -10.11
C GLU A 267 -20.85 3.43 -9.43
N ALA A 268 -20.68 3.73 -8.15
CA ALA A 268 -19.56 3.22 -7.36
C ALA A 268 -19.52 1.67 -7.37
N ALA A 269 -20.66 1.02 -7.10
CA ALA A 269 -20.75 -0.44 -7.13
C ALA A 269 -20.44 -1.03 -8.52
N SER A 270 -20.91 -0.38 -9.60
CA SER A 270 -20.62 -0.81 -10.97
C SER A 270 -19.15 -0.68 -11.30
N LEU A 271 -18.53 0.44 -10.96
CA LEU A 271 -17.11 0.70 -11.17
C LEU A 271 -16.25 -0.35 -10.47
N ILE A 272 -16.51 -0.62 -9.18
CA ILE A 272 -15.77 -1.62 -8.41
C ILE A 272 -15.97 -3.03 -8.97
N ARG A 273 -17.20 -3.41 -9.37
CA ARG A 273 -17.44 -4.72 -10.00
C ARG A 273 -16.66 -4.88 -11.31
N THR A 274 -16.55 -3.83 -12.11
CA THR A 274 -15.73 -3.83 -13.32
C THR A 274 -14.25 -4.04 -12.98
N MET A 275 -13.72 -3.32 -11.99
CA MET A 275 -12.36 -3.52 -11.49
C MET A 275 -12.13 -4.95 -11.00
N LEU A 276 -13.03 -5.49 -10.19
CA LEU A 276 -12.91 -6.86 -9.63
C LEU A 276 -13.05 -7.96 -10.69
N SER A 277 -13.73 -7.71 -11.82
CA SER A 277 -13.86 -8.67 -12.92
C SER A 277 -12.68 -8.62 -13.90
N GLY A 278 -11.87 -7.59 -13.84
CA GLY A 278 -10.67 -7.43 -14.66
C GLY A 278 -9.59 -8.46 -14.35
N SER A 279 -8.69 -8.67 -15.30
CA SER A 279 -7.45 -9.41 -15.04
C SER A 279 -6.54 -8.51 -14.20
N HIS A 280 -6.10 -8.98 -13.05
CA HIS A 280 -5.09 -8.25 -12.29
C HIS A 280 -3.72 -8.58 -12.86
N PRO A 281 -2.91 -7.57 -13.22
CA PRO A 281 -1.61 -7.80 -13.80
C PRO A 281 -0.71 -8.62 -12.84
N GLU A 282 -0.07 -9.65 -13.37
CA GLU A 282 0.89 -10.47 -12.59
C GLU A 282 2.07 -9.65 -12.06
N GLU A 283 2.29 -8.49 -12.66
CA GLU A 283 3.37 -7.55 -12.31
C GLU A 283 3.12 -6.74 -11.04
N VAL A 284 1.86 -6.70 -10.52
CA VAL A 284 1.58 -6.08 -9.22
C VAL A 284 1.83 -7.11 -8.11
N PRO A 285 2.65 -6.79 -7.08
CA PRO A 285 2.91 -7.74 -6.00
C PRO A 285 1.61 -8.23 -5.35
N ILE A 286 1.53 -9.54 -5.10
CA ILE A 286 0.32 -10.19 -4.55
C ILE A 286 -0.15 -9.53 -3.25
N ALA A 287 0.78 -9.15 -2.37
CA ALA A 287 0.43 -8.48 -1.11
C ALA A 287 -0.25 -7.13 -1.36
N THR A 288 0.28 -6.33 -2.30
CA THR A 288 -0.33 -5.04 -2.69
C THR A 288 -1.70 -5.27 -3.34
N THR A 289 -1.79 -6.24 -4.25
CA THR A 289 -3.04 -6.61 -4.89
C THR A 289 -4.10 -7.02 -3.86
N ASN A 290 -3.75 -7.83 -2.87
CA ASN A 290 -4.67 -8.25 -1.80
C ASN A 290 -5.21 -7.06 -1.00
N VAL A 291 -4.37 -6.09 -0.66
CA VAL A 291 -4.81 -4.87 0.03
C VAL A 291 -5.77 -4.06 -0.84
N LEU A 292 -5.45 -3.85 -2.11
CA LEU A 292 -6.30 -3.10 -3.04
C LEU A 292 -7.65 -3.80 -3.28
N LEU A 293 -7.65 -5.13 -3.40
CA LEU A 293 -8.89 -5.92 -3.52
C LEU A 293 -9.70 -5.89 -2.23
N GLY A 294 -9.06 -5.93 -1.06
CA GLY A 294 -9.73 -5.75 0.22
C GLY A 294 -10.46 -4.41 0.30
N ASN A 295 -9.78 -3.32 -0.09
CA ASN A 295 -10.38 -1.99 -0.15
C ASN A 295 -11.53 -1.93 -1.18
N ALA A 296 -11.37 -2.58 -2.34
CA ALA A 296 -12.43 -2.65 -3.35
C ALA A 296 -13.69 -3.36 -2.82
N TYR A 297 -13.53 -4.51 -2.14
CA TYR A 297 -14.65 -5.21 -1.53
C TYR A 297 -15.30 -4.44 -0.38
N SER A 298 -14.53 -3.67 0.41
CA SER A 298 -15.08 -2.78 1.45
C SER A 298 -15.92 -1.68 0.82
N LEU A 299 -15.42 -0.98 -0.21
CA LEU A 299 -16.17 0.05 -0.94
C LEU A 299 -17.42 -0.53 -1.64
N LEU A 300 -17.33 -1.74 -2.20
CA LEU A 300 -18.49 -2.43 -2.74
C LEU A 300 -19.52 -2.70 -1.67
N GLY A 301 -19.11 -3.20 -0.50
CA GLY A 301 -19.97 -3.44 0.64
C GLY A 301 -20.69 -2.18 1.10
N ARG A 302 -19.97 -1.05 1.22
CA ARG A 302 -20.55 0.27 1.55
C ARG A 302 -21.58 0.70 0.53
N SER A 303 -21.24 0.61 -0.78
CA SER A 303 -22.17 0.97 -1.87
C SER A 303 -23.46 0.15 -1.82
N LEU A 304 -23.35 -1.16 -1.59
CA LEU A 304 -24.47 -2.08 -1.53
C LEU A 304 -25.35 -1.85 -0.28
N ALA A 305 -24.72 -1.58 0.87
CA ALA A 305 -25.43 -1.29 2.11
C ALA A 305 -26.27 0.00 1.99
N GLU A 306 -25.71 1.05 1.37
CA GLU A 306 -26.44 2.31 1.10
C GLU A 306 -27.63 2.08 0.14
N MET A 307 -27.51 1.14 -0.80
CA MET A 307 -28.61 0.74 -1.68
C MET A 307 -29.59 -0.23 -1.00
N LYS A 308 -29.42 -0.56 0.29
CA LYS A 308 -30.24 -1.53 1.05
C LYS A 308 -30.19 -2.96 0.47
N GLN A 309 -29.08 -3.29 -0.17
CA GLN A 309 -28.78 -4.64 -0.66
C GLN A 309 -27.95 -5.39 0.39
N ASP A 310 -28.54 -5.57 1.58
CA ASP A 310 -27.85 -6.04 2.77
C ASP A 310 -27.20 -7.43 2.61
N GLN A 311 -27.82 -8.32 1.82
CA GLN A 311 -27.27 -9.66 1.58
C GLN A 311 -25.99 -9.60 0.72
N ASP A 312 -25.99 -8.76 -0.31
CA ASP A 312 -24.82 -8.60 -1.18
C ASP A 312 -23.72 -7.83 -0.46
N ALA A 313 -24.08 -6.82 0.35
CA ALA A 313 -23.14 -6.10 1.23
C ALA A 313 -22.47 -7.05 2.22
N LEU A 314 -23.24 -7.95 2.84
CA LEU A 314 -22.73 -8.97 3.73
C LEU A 314 -21.68 -9.87 3.05
N ILE A 315 -21.95 -10.29 1.80
CA ILE A 315 -21.01 -11.12 1.02
C ILE A 315 -19.71 -10.34 0.76
N ALA A 316 -19.82 -9.07 0.39
CA ALA A 316 -18.64 -8.23 0.13
C ALA A 316 -17.75 -8.10 1.39
N TYR A 317 -18.32 -7.78 2.55
CA TYR A 317 -17.57 -7.68 3.80
C TYR A 317 -17.03 -9.03 4.31
N LEU A 318 -17.77 -10.14 4.10
CA LEU A 318 -17.26 -11.49 4.39
C LEU A 318 -16.06 -11.83 3.49
N THR A 319 -16.04 -11.34 2.26
CA THR A 319 -14.89 -11.53 1.37
C THR A 319 -13.66 -10.80 1.90
N VAL A 320 -13.82 -9.58 2.43
CA VAL A 320 -12.72 -8.89 3.13
C VAL A 320 -12.24 -9.72 4.32
N ASP A 321 -13.16 -10.12 5.19
CA ASP A 321 -12.84 -10.85 6.43
C ASP A 321 -12.12 -12.18 6.19
N LEU A 322 -12.53 -12.94 5.17
CA LEU A 322 -12.07 -14.31 4.95
C LEU A 322 -10.92 -14.43 3.96
N VAL A 323 -10.75 -13.45 3.06
CA VAL A 323 -9.81 -13.54 1.94
C VAL A 323 -8.79 -12.41 1.94
N TYR A 324 -9.20 -11.19 2.24
CA TYR A 324 -8.39 -9.97 2.07
C TYR A 324 -8.18 -9.20 3.39
N GLY A 325 -8.09 -9.89 4.51
CA GLY A 325 -7.92 -9.28 5.83
C GLY A 325 -6.51 -8.76 6.14
N ASP A 326 -5.64 -8.61 5.14
CA ASP A 326 -4.24 -8.20 5.32
C ASP A 326 -4.08 -6.70 5.67
N ALA A 327 -5.08 -5.87 5.35
CA ALA A 327 -5.12 -4.45 5.70
C ALA A 327 -5.89 -4.26 7.03
N PRO A 328 -5.20 -3.93 8.14
CA PRO A 328 -5.83 -3.91 9.46
C PRO A 328 -7.05 -2.97 9.55
N GLU A 329 -6.97 -1.79 8.97
CA GLU A 329 -8.04 -0.80 9.02
C GLU A 329 -9.27 -1.25 8.23
N THR A 330 -9.08 -1.71 7.00
CA THR A 330 -10.13 -2.24 6.13
C THR A 330 -10.79 -3.49 6.72
N HIS A 331 -9.98 -4.35 7.38
CA HIS A 331 -10.51 -5.53 8.05
C HIS A 331 -11.32 -5.15 9.30
N ALA A 332 -10.85 -4.16 10.08
CA ALA A 332 -11.60 -3.64 11.23
C ALA A 332 -12.93 -3.02 10.79
N GLU A 333 -12.95 -2.24 9.72
CA GLU A 333 -14.18 -1.72 9.10
C GLU A 333 -15.11 -2.86 8.70
N ALA A 334 -14.62 -3.85 7.98
CA ALA A 334 -15.43 -4.99 7.53
C ALA A 334 -16.07 -5.73 8.72
N LEU A 335 -15.32 -5.97 9.80
CA LEU A 335 -15.85 -6.59 11.02
C LEU A 335 -16.95 -5.73 11.67
N PHE A 336 -16.77 -4.42 11.70
CA PHE A 336 -17.80 -3.51 12.21
C PHE A 336 -19.08 -3.56 11.38
N GLN A 337 -18.96 -3.50 10.07
CA GLN A 337 -20.10 -3.56 9.15
C GLN A 337 -20.81 -4.92 9.20
N LEU A 338 -20.06 -6.01 9.30
CA LEU A 338 -20.61 -7.34 9.52
C LEU A 338 -21.42 -7.42 10.82
N PHE A 339 -20.92 -6.81 11.91
CA PHE A 339 -21.66 -6.72 13.16
C PHE A 339 -23.00 -6.00 12.95
N GLN A 340 -23.00 -4.85 12.30
CA GLN A 340 -24.21 -4.07 12.02
C GLN A 340 -25.22 -4.87 11.19
N LEU A 341 -24.77 -5.47 10.09
CA LEU A 341 -25.62 -6.25 9.17
C LEU A 341 -26.18 -7.53 9.84
N TRP A 342 -25.38 -8.26 10.64
CA TRP A 342 -25.86 -9.43 11.36
C TRP A 342 -26.88 -9.05 12.47
N ASN A 343 -26.66 -7.92 13.14
CA ASN A 343 -27.55 -7.46 14.19
C ASN A 343 -28.92 -7.02 13.61
N SER A 344 -28.91 -6.20 12.56
CA SER A 344 -30.13 -5.75 11.87
C SER A 344 -30.89 -6.92 11.18
N GLY A 345 -30.15 -7.92 10.70
CA GLY A 345 -30.71 -9.12 10.08
C GLY A 345 -31.28 -10.15 11.07
N GLY A 346 -31.22 -9.90 12.38
CA GLY A 346 -31.77 -10.81 13.41
C GLY A 346 -30.87 -12.02 13.73
N TYR A 347 -29.56 -11.90 13.52
CA TYR A 347 -28.57 -12.94 13.83
C TYR A 347 -27.64 -12.52 14.99
N PRO A 348 -28.17 -12.33 16.23
CA PRO A 348 -27.40 -11.71 17.33
C PRO A 348 -26.18 -12.54 17.75
N ARG A 349 -26.21 -13.88 17.60
CA ARG A 349 -25.04 -14.71 17.91
C ARG A 349 -23.87 -14.41 17.00
N ARG A 350 -24.11 -14.33 15.68
CA ARG A 350 -23.07 -13.97 14.68
C ARG A 350 -22.57 -12.55 14.88
N ALA A 351 -23.47 -11.62 15.13
CA ALA A 351 -23.09 -10.24 15.45
C ALA A 351 -22.14 -10.19 16.65
N GLU A 352 -22.45 -10.90 17.75
CA GLU A 352 -21.63 -10.92 18.94
C GLU A 352 -20.25 -11.60 18.71
N GLU A 353 -20.18 -12.65 17.88
CA GLU A 353 -18.92 -13.29 17.51
C GLU A 353 -17.99 -12.32 16.77
N VAL A 354 -18.52 -11.60 15.77
CA VAL A 354 -17.75 -10.62 15.00
C VAL A 354 -17.33 -9.43 15.87
N ARG A 355 -18.23 -8.93 16.74
CA ARG A 355 -17.92 -7.88 17.70
C ARG A 355 -16.73 -8.26 18.60
N LYS A 356 -16.75 -9.47 19.16
CA LYS A 356 -15.64 -9.98 19.99
C LYS A 356 -14.33 -10.05 19.22
N ARG A 357 -14.37 -10.47 17.94
CA ARG A 357 -13.19 -10.50 17.09
C ARG A 357 -12.64 -9.10 16.86
N LEU A 358 -13.47 -8.13 16.50
CA LEU A 358 -13.07 -6.73 16.31
C LEU A 358 -12.39 -6.19 17.57
N MET A 359 -13.04 -6.32 18.73
CA MET A 359 -12.51 -5.84 20.01
C MET A 359 -11.21 -6.52 20.44
N LYS A 360 -11.02 -7.80 20.10
CA LYS A 360 -9.81 -8.56 20.44
C LYS A 360 -8.65 -8.24 19.50
N THR A 361 -8.93 -8.12 18.19
CA THR A 361 -7.89 -8.01 17.16
C THR A 361 -7.47 -6.54 16.95
N TYR A 362 -8.42 -5.62 17.04
CA TYR A 362 -8.22 -4.20 16.74
C TYR A 362 -8.77 -3.29 17.86
N PRO A 363 -8.35 -3.47 19.14
CA PRO A 363 -8.94 -2.76 20.29
C PRO A 363 -8.77 -1.24 20.22
N GLN A 364 -7.79 -0.76 19.46
CA GLN A 364 -7.47 0.67 19.30
C GLN A 364 -8.07 1.30 18.04
N SER A 365 -8.74 0.51 17.18
CA SER A 365 -9.37 1.06 15.98
C SER A 365 -10.57 1.95 16.34
N THR A 366 -10.85 2.95 15.50
CA THR A 366 -12.05 3.79 15.61
C THR A 366 -13.32 2.94 15.62
N TRP A 367 -13.34 1.89 14.80
CA TRP A 367 -14.46 0.95 14.70
C TRP A 367 -14.73 0.16 15.99
N ALA A 368 -13.70 -0.22 16.73
CA ALA A 368 -13.87 -0.86 18.04
C ALA A 368 -14.35 0.14 19.10
N THR A 369 -13.87 1.38 19.05
CA THR A 369 -14.24 2.45 19.96
C THR A 369 -15.71 2.83 19.80
N ASP A 370 -16.23 2.86 18.57
CA ASP A 370 -17.62 3.16 18.26
C ASP A 370 -18.61 2.09 18.80
N LEU A 371 -18.15 0.86 18.97
CA LEU A 371 -18.93 -0.21 19.61
C LEU A 371 -18.95 -0.12 21.14
N ASN A 372 -18.07 0.67 21.74
CA ASN A 372 -17.94 0.77 23.19
C ASN A 372 -17.92 2.24 23.65
N PRO A 373 -19.04 3.00 23.51
CA PRO A 373 -19.09 4.44 23.83
C PRO A 373 -18.82 4.77 25.30
N SER A 374 -18.64 3.77 26.17
CA SER A 374 -18.39 3.94 27.61
C SER A 374 -16.94 4.31 27.95
N THR A 375 -16.06 4.47 26.98
CA THR A 375 -14.62 4.80 27.15
C THR A 375 -14.25 6.22 26.72
N LYS A 376 -15.25 7.08 26.47
CA LYS A 376 -15.04 8.52 26.23
C LYS A 376 -15.25 9.34 27.49
#